data_718133ef8523210317e48c2d050e0547
#
_entry.id   718133ef8523210317e48c2d050e0547
#
_cell.length_a   1.000
_cell.length_b   1.000
_cell.length_c   1.000
_cell.angle_alpha   90.00
_cell.angle_beta   90.00
_cell.angle_gamma   90.00
#
_symmetry.space_group_name_H-M   'P 1'
#
loop_
_entity.id
_entity.type
_entity.pdbx_description
1 polymer ?
#
loop_
_entity_poly.entity_id
_entity_poly.type
_entity_poly.pdbx_seq_one_letter_code
_entity_poly.pdbx_strand_id
1 'polypeptide(L)' 'MFTIKVTTASGNEVIESGYGIQWSPWAYKLNYTDHNNCGDDLTLQPGDKAEIINSAGKAVAHYVNDSK' A
#
# COMPACT_ATOMS: atom_id res chain seq x y z
N MET A 1 4.94 -13.08 -2.26
CA MET A 1 4.09 -12.14 -1.53
C MET A 1 4.81 -10.80 -1.42
N PHE A 2 4.09 -9.72 -1.50
CA PHE A 2 4.68 -8.39 -1.42
C PHE A 2 4.52 -7.81 -0.02
N THR A 3 5.42 -6.92 0.36
CA THR A 3 5.27 -6.10 1.55
C THR A 3 4.71 -4.75 1.13
N ILE A 4 3.69 -4.29 1.81
CA ILE A 4 3.06 -3.00 1.58
C ILE A 4 3.45 -2.11 2.75
N LYS A 5 4.27 -1.10 2.49
CA LYS A 5 4.74 -0.18 3.53
C LYS A 5 4.06 1.16 3.31
N VAL A 6 3.24 1.59 4.25
CA VAL A 6 2.58 2.88 4.20
C VAL A 6 3.24 3.81 5.20
N THR A 7 3.70 4.95 4.73
CA THR A 7 4.23 6.02 5.58
C THR A 7 3.20 7.14 5.59
N THR A 8 2.67 7.45 6.77
CA THR A 8 1.66 8.49 6.90
C THR A 8 2.27 9.87 6.86
N ALA A 9 1.43 10.87 6.64
CA ALA A 9 1.85 12.27 6.64
C ALA A 9 2.47 12.68 7.98
N SER A 10 2.09 12.02 9.06
CA SER A 10 2.64 12.27 10.41
C SER A 10 3.94 11.52 10.69
N GLY A 11 4.40 10.69 9.74
CA GLY A 11 5.65 9.95 9.88
C GLY A 11 5.51 8.55 10.46
N ASN A 12 4.29 8.09 10.73
CA ASN A 12 4.07 6.72 11.19
C ASN A 12 4.15 5.74 10.02
N GLU A 13 4.53 4.49 10.33
CA GLU A 13 4.60 3.44 9.32
C GLU A 13 3.61 2.33 9.65
N VAL A 14 2.94 1.83 8.60
CA VAL A 14 2.06 0.67 8.67
C VAL A 14 2.60 -0.35 7.68
N ILE A 15 2.79 -1.59 8.12
CA ILE A 15 3.34 -2.64 7.26
C ILE A 15 2.35 -3.78 7.18
N GLU A 16 1.99 -4.14 5.95
CA GLU A 16 1.10 -5.25 5.64
C GLU A 16 1.75 -6.15 4.60
N SER A 17 1.24 -7.36 4.46
CA SER A 17 1.71 -8.31 3.45
C SER A 17 0.53 -8.76 2.61
N GLY A 18 0.76 -8.92 1.31
CA GLY A 18 -0.30 -9.35 0.42
C GLY A 18 0.18 -9.58 -1.01
N TYR A 19 -0.76 -9.97 -1.86
CA TYR A 19 -0.53 -10.17 -3.28
C TYR A 19 -1.78 -9.71 -4.05
N GLY A 20 -1.70 -9.74 -5.39
CA GLY A 20 -2.81 -9.29 -6.22
C GLY A 20 -3.11 -7.80 -6.01
N ILE A 21 -2.05 -7.01 -5.84
CA ILE A 21 -2.18 -5.61 -5.45
C ILE A 21 -2.71 -4.80 -6.61
N GLN A 22 -3.77 -4.01 -6.34
CA GLN A 22 -4.37 -3.12 -7.32
C GLN A 22 -4.53 -1.73 -6.70
N TRP A 23 -4.20 -0.72 -7.49
CA TRP A 23 -4.29 0.68 -7.07
C TRP A 23 -5.48 1.35 -7.75
N SER A 24 -6.33 2.01 -6.95
CA SER A 24 -7.47 2.78 -7.44
C SER A 24 -7.19 4.27 -7.23
N PRO A 25 -6.70 4.97 -8.26
CA PRO A 25 -6.27 6.37 -8.09
C PRO A 25 -7.42 7.32 -7.75
N TRP A 26 -8.64 7.02 -8.21
CA TRP A 26 -9.79 7.87 -7.90
C TRP A 26 -10.20 7.80 -6.43
N ALA A 27 -9.83 6.72 -5.72
CA ALA A 27 -10.18 6.51 -4.32
C ALA A 27 -8.95 6.52 -3.41
N TYR A 28 -7.76 6.66 -3.97
CA TYR A 28 -6.49 6.56 -3.24
C TYR A 28 -6.44 5.29 -2.39
N LYS A 29 -6.87 4.18 -2.97
CA LYS A 29 -7.05 2.92 -2.27
C LYS A 29 -6.23 1.82 -2.92
N LEU A 30 -5.52 1.05 -2.08
CA LEU A 30 -4.86 -0.19 -2.46
C LEU A 30 -5.73 -1.36 -2.07
N ASN A 31 -6.04 -2.22 -3.04
CA ASN A 31 -6.72 -3.49 -2.77
C ASN A 31 -5.69 -4.61 -2.90
N TYR A 32 -5.75 -5.58 -2.00
CA TYR A 32 -4.83 -6.71 -2.02
C TYR A 32 -5.48 -7.92 -1.38
N THR A 33 -4.87 -9.10 -1.58
CA THR A 33 -5.28 -10.33 -0.91
C THR A 33 -4.21 -10.66 0.13
N ASP A 34 -4.63 -10.89 1.37
CA ASP A 34 -3.71 -11.18 2.45
C ASP A 34 -3.28 -12.66 2.44
N HIS A 35 -2.42 -13.03 3.40
CA HIS A 35 -1.90 -14.40 3.48
C HIS A 35 -2.96 -15.44 3.85
N ASN A 36 -4.13 -15.01 4.28
CA ASN A 36 -5.28 -15.89 4.56
C ASN A 36 -6.25 -15.98 3.38
N ASN A 37 -5.86 -15.51 2.20
CA ASN A 37 -6.70 -15.43 1.01
C ASN A 37 -7.93 -14.55 1.18
N CYS A 38 -7.87 -13.60 2.09
CA CYS A 38 -8.94 -12.63 2.32
C CYS A 38 -8.60 -11.31 1.62
N GLY A 39 -9.59 -10.75 0.93
CA GLY A 39 -9.44 -9.44 0.33
C GLY A 39 -9.43 -8.37 1.40
N ASP A 40 -8.55 -7.38 1.25
CA ASP A 40 -8.44 -6.26 2.19
C ASP A 40 -8.07 -5.01 1.40
N ASP A 41 -8.13 -3.88 2.05
CA ASP A 41 -7.76 -2.61 1.41
C ASP A 41 -7.08 -1.67 2.39
N LEU A 42 -6.33 -0.73 1.83
CA LEU A 42 -5.71 0.37 2.56
C LEU A 42 -6.03 1.66 1.81
N THR A 43 -6.63 2.60 2.51
CA THR A 43 -6.92 3.93 1.95
C THR A 43 -5.82 4.90 2.41
N LEU A 44 -5.21 5.58 1.45
CA LEU A 44 -4.21 6.59 1.75
C LEU A 44 -4.92 7.93 2.00
N GLN A 45 -4.65 8.52 3.15
CA GLN A 45 -5.09 9.87 3.46
C GLN A 45 -4.15 10.88 2.79
N PRO A 46 -4.57 12.16 2.63
CA PRO A 46 -3.69 13.16 2.03
C PRO A 46 -2.32 13.21 2.73
N GLY A 47 -1.26 13.11 1.92
CA GLY A 47 0.10 13.08 2.41
C GLY A 47 0.66 11.70 2.70
N ASP A 48 -0.16 10.66 2.68
CA ASP A 48 0.30 9.28 2.90
C ASP A 48 0.97 8.75 1.64
N LYS A 49 1.94 7.87 1.84
CA LYS A 49 2.67 7.20 0.76
C LYS A 49 2.66 5.70 0.98
N ALA A 50 2.55 4.94 -0.09
CA ALA A 50 2.63 3.48 -0.03
C ALA A 50 3.74 3.01 -0.96
N GLU A 51 4.49 2.02 -0.49
CA GLU A 51 5.58 1.42 -1.24
C GLU A 51 5.36 -0.08 -1.29
N ILE A 52 5.44 -0.66 -2.47
CA ILE A 52 5.27 -2.10 -2.67
C ILE A 52 6.65 -2.71 -2.83
N ILE A 53 6.99 -3.62 -1.94
CA ILE A 53 8.32 -4.23 -1.87
C ILE A 53 8.18 -5.72 -2.14
N ASN A 54 8.97 -6.25 -3.09
CA ASN A 54 8.91 -7.66 -3.44
C ASN A 54 9.67 -8.51 -2.41
N SER A 55 9.63 -9.85 -2.59
CA SER A 55 10.26 -10.78 -1.66
C SER A 55 11.78 -10.66 -1.63
N ALA A 56 12.39 -10.03 -2.62
CA ALA A 56 13.83 -9.75 -2.64
C ALA A 56 14.19 -8.44 -1.92
N GLY A 57 13.20 -7.75 -1.35
CA GLY A 57 13.43 -6.50 -0.65
C GLY A 57 13.50 -5.28 -1.54
N LYS A 58 13.12 -5.41 -2.81
CA LYS A 58 13.20 -4.32 -3.78
C LYS A 58 11.84 -3.67 -3.95
N ALA A 59 11.79 -2.33 -3.91
CA ALA A 59 10.58 -1.58 -4.20
C ALA A 59 10.25 -1.67 -5.69
N VAL A 60 9.05 -2.15 -6.01
CA VAL A 60 8.61 -2.35 -7.40
C VAL A 60 7.51 -1.37 -7.82
N ALA A 61 6.90 -0.69 -6.86
CA ALA A 61 5.89 0.33 -7.12
C ALA A 61 5.75 1.25 -5.92
N HIS A 62 5.25 2.44 -6.16
CA HIS A 62 4.90 3.35 -5.07
C HIS A 62 3.68 4.17 -5.47
N TYR A 63 2.91 4.56 -4.46
CA TYR A 63 1.69 5.33 -4.65
C TYR A 63 1.62 6.41 -3.58
N VAL A 64 1.00 7.52 -3.90
CA VAL A 64 0.87 8.62 -2.96
C VAL A 64 -0.52 9.25 -3.09
N ASN A 65 -1.04 9.74 -1.97
CA ASN A 65 -2.21 10.60 -1.99
C ASN A 65 -1.70 12.04 -1.93
N ASP A 66 -1.69 12.69 -3.07
CA ASP A 66 -1.22 14.07 -3.22
C ASP A 66 -2.38 15.07 -3.23
N SER A 67 -3.57 14.64 -2.85
CA SER A 67 -4.71 15.55 -2.75
C SER A 67 -4.51 16.54 -1.60
N LYS A 68 -5.13 17.68 -1.73
CA LYS A 68 -5.02 18.76 -0.75
C LYS A 68 -6.30 18.91 0.06
#